data_aa3199bd20157741d779f1024ba2fa62
#
_entry.id   aa3199bd20157741d779f1024ba2fa62
#
_cell.length_a   1.000
_cell.length_b   1.000
_cell.length_c   1.000
_cell.angle_alpha   90.00
_cell.angle_beta   90.00
_cell.angle_gamma   90.00
#
_symmetry.space_group_name_H-M   'P 1'
#
loop_
_entity.id
_entity.type
_entity.pdbx_description
1 polymer ?
#
loop_
_entity_poly.entity_id
_entity_poly.type
_entity_poly.pdbx_seq_one_letter_code
_entity_poly.pdbx_strand_id
1 'polypeptide(L)'
;VKEGRWEIEGAMWLEADCNLSGGESFIRQIIHGKKFIKDEFGVDSKYLWLPDVFGYSAALPQILKKCGVDKFITTKISWNEFNKMPYDTFMWEGLDGTRIFTYFFTEINADLAPDVVYKRWKEDSIQKLYSGDTMIGYGFGDGGGGPTDVMLEKQRRMAHGIPGMPQTVTSSAGDFLNIQEESFKKSCKELNRTPLWVGDLYLEFHRGTYTSVAKVKKHNRKSEFLFQKAESASVIGNILCGKTYPKAEFDKSWKLILLNQFHDIIPGSSIKEVY
;
A
#
# COMPACT_ATOMS: atom_id res chain seq x y z
N VAL A 1 10.41 17.83 -1.16
CA VAL A 1 11.07 16.71 -0.48
C VAL A 1 12.10 17.23 0.52
N LYS A 2 13.13 17.96 0.09
CA LYS A 2 14.22 18.45 0.99
C LYS A 2 13.73 19.32 2.18
N GLU A 3 12.63 20.02 2.01
CA GLU A 3 12.00 20.83 3.05
C GLU A 3 11.07 20.06 3.96
N GLY A 4 10.91 18.72 3.78
CA GLY A 4 9.99 17.88 4.54
C GLY A 4 8.49 18.10 4.25
N ARG A 5 8.15 18.88 3.20
CA ARG A 5 6.74 19.17 2.85
C ARG A 5 6.10 18.13 1.94
N TRP A 6 6.90 17.33 1.30
CA TRP A 6 6.47 16.21 0.45
C TRP A 6 7.20 14.96 0.91
N GLU A 7 6.46 14.04 1.47
CA GLU A 7 6.95 12.73 1.85
C GLU A 7 7.04 11.82 0.62
N ILE A 8 8.13 11.07 0.49
CA ILE A 8 8.33 10.09 -0.57
C ILE A 8 8.20 8.72 0.04
N GLU A 9 7.14 8.02 -0.34
CA GLU A 9 6.81 6.70 0.22
C GLU A 9 6.14 5.79 -0.81
N GLY A 10 5.77 4.57 -0.38
CA GLY A 10 5.05 3.58 -1.17
C GLY A 10 5.80 2.28 -1.37
N ALA A 11 7.12 2.28 -1.27
CA ALA A 11 8.03 1.14 -1.38
C ALA A 11 8.01 0.36 -2.71
N MET A 12 6.88 0.23 -3.39
CA MET A 12 6.75 -0.47 -4.68
C MET A 12 7.03 0.45 -5.88
N TRP A 13 7.35 -0.16 -7.02
CA TRP A 13 7.49 0.53 -8.30
C TRP A 13 6.20 1.23 -8.71
N LEU A 14 5.06 0.59 -8.43
CA LEU A 14 3.71 1.15 -8.54
C LEU A 14 2.75 0.38 -7.62
N GLU A 15 1.49 0.79 -7.55
CA GLU A 15 0.45 0.11 -6.78
C GLU A 15 -0.03 -1.16 -7.51
N ALA A 16 0.72 -2.24 -7.34
CA ALA A 16 0.44 -3.51 -8.03
C ALA A 16 -0.74 -4.26 -7.42
N ASP A 17 -1.54 -4.90 -8.27
CA ASP A 17 -2.52 -5.90 -7.83
C ASP A 17 -1.84 -6.99 -7.03
N CYS A 18 -2.35 -7.24 -5.82
CA CYS A 18 -1.75 -8.15 -4.85
C CYS A 18 -2.33 -9.57 -4.85
N ASN A 19 -3.24 -9.88 -5.76
CA ASN A 19 -3.85 -11.21 -5.90
C ASN A 19 -3.42 -11.93 -7.19
N LEU A 20 -3.27 -11.19 -8.29
CA LEU A 20 -2.97 -11.75 -9.60
C LEU A 20 -1.47 -11.79 -9.91
N SER A 21 -0.69 -10.89 -9.32
CA SER A 21 0.77 -10.83 -9.47
C SER A 21 1.46 -11.96 -8.70
N GLY A 22 2.57 -12.47 -9.23
CA GLY A 22 3.37 -13.50 -8.58
C GLY A 22 4.26 -12.97 -7.47
N GLY A 23 4.71 -13.85 -6.55
CA GLY A 23 5.58 -13.46 -5.44
C GLY A 23 6.91 -12.85 -5.89
N GLU A 24 7.53 -13.37 -6.96
CA GLU A 24 8.73 -12.78 -7.58
C GLU A 24 8.46 -11.36 -8.08
N SER A 25 7.28 -11.12 -8.68
CA SER A 25 6.89 -9.78 -9.11
C SER A 25 6.79 -8.81 -7.93
N PHE A 26 6.24 -9.22 -6.79
CA PHE A 26 6.20 -8.38 -5.59
C PHE A 26 7.60 -7.99 -5.10
N ILE A 27 8.51 -8.96 -5.06
CA ILE A 27 9.91 -8.69 -4.68
C ILE A 27 10.50 -7.65 -5.64
N ARG A 28 10.28 -7.78 -6.94
CA ARG A 28 10.79 -6.83 -7.94
C ARG A 28 10.09 -5.48 -7.90
N GLN A 29 8.79 -5.44 -7.63
CA GLN A 29 8.07 -4.18 -7.35
C GLN A 29 8.78 -3.40 -6.24
N ILE A 30 9.12 -4.07 -5.15
CA ILE A 30 9.78 -3.43 -4.00
C ILE A 30 11.24 -3.08 -4.31
N ILE A 31 11.99 -3.96 -4.96
CA ILE A 31 13.39 -3.68 -5.35
C ILE A 31 13.47 -2.46 -6.27
N HIS A 32 12.66 -2.42 -7.32
CA HIS A 32 12.67 -1.30 -8.27
C HIS A 32 12.13 -0.03 -7.65
N GLY A 33 11.07 -0.11 -6.83
CA GLY A 33 10.49 1.04 -6.15
C GLY A 33 11.46 1.66 -5.14
N LYS A 34 11.96 0.86 -4.20
CA LYS A 34 12.95 1.33 -3.21
C LYS A 34 14.23 1.85 -3.85
N LYS A 35 14.72 1.18 -4.90
CA LYS A 35 15.89 1.66 -5.63
C LYS A 35 15.64 3.02 -6.26
N PHE A 36 14.52 3.21 -6.95
CA PHE A 36 14.15 4.50 -7.56
C PHE A 36 14.05 5.59 -6.49
N ILE A 37 13.31 5.35 -5.43
CA ILE A 37 13.13 6.30 -4.32
C ILE A 37 14.49 6.69 -3.71
N LYS A 38 15.36 5.72 -3.51
CA LYS A 38 16.70 5.97 -2.96
C LYS A 38 17.60 6.74 -3.92
N ASP A 39 17.60 6.38 -5.19
CA ASP A 39 18.45 7.02 -6.20
C ASP A 39 18.04 8.48 -6.46
N GLU A 40 16.72 8.77 -6.52
CA GLU A 40 16.20 10.09 -6.84
C GLU A 40 16.07 11.01 -5.61
N PHE A 41 15.72 10.46 -4.44
CA PHE A 41 15.36 11.25 -3.25
C PHE A 41 16.22 10.97 -2.02
N GLY A 42 17.07 9.94 -2.05
CA GLY A 42 17.91 9.55 -0.92
C GLY A 42 17.13 8.87 0.23
N VAL A 43 15.86 8.52 0.04
CA VAL A 43 14.98 7.93 1.05
C VAL A 43 15.00 6.41 0.97
N ASP A 44 14.95 5.73 2.11
CA ASP A 44 14.73 4.29 2.22
C ASP A 44 13.33 4.04 2.80
N SER A 45 12.36 3.74 1.93
CA SER A 45 10.96 3.47 2.31
C SER A 45 10.85 2.35 3.33
N LYS A 46 10.09 2.59 4.41
CA LYS A 46 9.90 1.65 5.54
C LYS A 46 8.47 1.14 5.65
N TYR A 47 7.55 1.69 4.91
CA TYR A 47 6.17 1.21 4.87
C TYR A 47 5.66 1.09 3.43
N LEU A 48 4.71 0.21 3.23
CA LEU A 48 3.99 0.06 1.98
C LEU A 48 2.62 0.74 2.11
N TRP A 49 2.35 1.65 1.20
CA TRP A 49 1.06 2.29 1.07
C TRP A 49 0.40 1.88 -0.24
N LEU A 50 -0.70 1.13 -0.14
CA LEU A 50 -1.54 0.73 -1.27
C LEU A 50 -3.01 1.11 -0.96
N PRO A 51 -3.42 2.35 -1.22
CA PRO A 51 -4.76 2.81 -0.83
C PRO A 51 -5.88 2.11 -1.59
N ASP A 52 -5.67 1.73 -2.84
CA ASP A 52 -6.76 1.36 -3.76
C ASP A 52 -6.69 -0.07 -4.32
N VAL A 53 -5.78 -0.92 -3.90
CA VAL A 53 -5.64 -2.29 -4.40
C VAL A 53 -6.72 -3.22 -3.85
N PHE A 54 -7.21 -4.17 -4.67
CA PHE A 54 -8.44 -4.93 -4.48
C PHE A 54 -8.27 -6.21 -3.63
N GLY A 55 -7.56 -6.11 -2.54
CA GLY A 55 -7.24 -7.20 -1.64
C GLY A 55 -5.76 -7.59 -1.66
N TYR A 56 -5.31 -8.27 -0.61
CA TYR A 56 -3.89 -8.50 -0.35
C TYR A 56 -3.65 -9.94 0.10
N SER A 57 -2.75 -10.63 -0.60
CA SER A 57 -2.38 -12.01 -0.30
C SER A 57 -1.68 -12.13 1.05
N ALA A 58 -1.95 -13.20 1.78
CA ALA A 58 -1.27 -13.57 3.02
C ALA A 58 0.25 -13.83 2.86
N ALA A 59 0.76 -13.89 1.63
CA ALA A 59 2.20 -13.96 1.36
C ALA A 59 2.89 -12.59 1.49
N LEU A 60 2.14 -11.49 1.48
CA LEU A 60 2.71 -10.15 1.45
C LEU A 60 3.51 -9.78 2.72
N PRO A 61 3.07 -10.09 3.95
CA PRO A 61 3.83 -9.76 5.16
C PRO A 61 5.28 -10.27 5.15
N GLN A 62 5.49 -11.52 4.77
CA GLN A 62 6.83 -12.12 4.70
C GLN A 62 7.71 -11.46 3.63
N ILE A 63 7.14 -11.10 2.48
CA ILE A 63 7.85 -10.43 1.39
C ILE A 63 8.27 -9.03 1.83
N LEU A 64 7.33 -8.26 2.40
CA LEU A 64 7.59 -6.91 2.90
C LEU A 64 8.71 -6.92 3.94
N LYS A 65 8.60 -7.77 4.94
CA LYS A 65 9.59 -7.86 6.03
C LYS A 65 10.98 -8.19 5.52
N LYS A 66 11.09 -9.16 4.60
CA LYS A 66 12.37 -9.54 3.98
C LYS A 66 12.95 -8.45 3.06
N CYS A 67 12.10 -7.57 2.54
CA CYS A 67 12.51 -6.40 1.75
C CYS A 67 12.77 -5.14 2.60
N GLY A 68 12.73 -5.25 3.94
CA GLY A 68 12.97 -4.14 4.86
C GLY A 68 11.83 -3.14 4.94
N VAL A 69 10.59 -3.60 4.73
CA VAL A 69 9.34 -2.86 4.90
C VAL A 69 8.59 -3.44 6.09
N ASP A 70 8.35 -2.62 7.10
CA ASP A 70 7.87 -3.07 8.41
C ASP A 70 6.41 -2.75 8.69
N LYS A 71 5.79 -1.90 7.85
CA LYS A 71 4.44 -1.40 8.04
C LYS A 71 3.65 -1.47 6.74
N PHE A 72 2.35 -1.65 6.89
CA PHE A 72 1.42 -1.65 5.77
C PHE A 72 0.23 -0.73 6.06
N ILE A 73 -0.19 0.03 5.07
CA ILE A 73 -1.34 0.93 5.16
C ILE A 73 -2.21 0.83 3.90
N THR A 74 -3.51 0.77 4.09
CA THR A 74 -4.49 0.74 3.00
C THR A 74 -5.83 1.36 3.40
N THR A 75 -6.64 1.70 2.39
CA THR A 75 -8.01 2.20 2.54
C THR A 75 -9.04 1.19 2.05
N LYS A 76 -8.70 0.42 1.01
CA LYS A 76 -9.67 -0.33 0.20
C LYS A 76 -10.47 -1.38 0.96
N ILE A 77 -9.89 -2.02 1.97
CA ILE A 77 -10.61 -3.07 2.74
C ILE A 77 -11.75 -2.47 3.59
N SER A 78 -11.73 -1.18 3.87
CA SER A 78 -12.84 -0.48 4.55
C SER A 78 -14.14 -0.49 3.73
N TRP A 79 -14.06 -0.77 2.42
CA TRP A 79 -15.22 -0.86 1.52
C TRP A 79 -16.03 -2.14 1.70
N ASN A 80 -15.52 -3.16 2.40
CA ASN A 80 -16.29 -4.36 2.67
C ASN A 80 -17.63 -4.03 3.33
N GLU A 81 -18.71 -4.61 2.80
CA GLU A 81 -20.08 -4.33 3.24
C GLU A 81 -20.54 -5.40 4.26
N PHE A 82 -20.35 -6.66 3.94
CA PHE A 82 -20.84 -7.80 4.75
C PHE A 82 -19.79 -8.28 5.75
N ASN A 83 -18.55 -8.47 5.34
CA ASN A 83 -17.47 -8.94 6.21
C ASN A 83 -16.52 -7.78 6.56
N LYS A 84 -17.01 -6.87 7.38
CA LYS A 84 -16.18 -5.74 7.85
C LYS A 84 -15.04 -6.24 8.71
N MET A 85 -13.85 -5.67 8.49
CA MET A 85 -12.70 -5.94 9.34
C MET A 85 -13.00 -5.48 10.76
N PRO A 86 -12.73 -6.33 11.77
CA PRO A 86 -12.92 -5.98 13.18
C PRO A 86 -11.83 -5.05 13.72
N TYR A 87 -10.82 -4.77 12.93
CA TYR A 87 -9.62 -4.02 13.30
C TYR A 87 -9.33 -2.93 12.27
N ASP A 88 -8.92 -1.76 12.73
CA ASP A 88 -8.28 -0.71 11.96
C ASP A 88 -6.76 -0.65 12.21
N THR A 89 -6.33 -1.15 13.37
CA THR A 89 -4.93 -1.18 13.81
C THR A 89 -4.61 -2.55 14.38
N PHE A 90 -3.70 -3.30 13.75
CA PHE A 90 -3.42 -4.68 14.13
C PHE A 90 -2.06 -5.18 13.62
N MET A 91 -1.63 -6.34 14.13
CA MET A 91 -0.56 -7.12 13.51
C MET A 91 -1.16 -8.02 12.44
N TRP A 92 -0.66 -7.91 11.22
CA TRP A 92 -1.01 -8.80 10.12
C TRP A 92 0.01 -9.93 10.00
N GLU A 93 -0.46 -11.17 10.17
CA GLU A 93 0.38 -12.37 10.10
C GLU A 93 0.24 -13.06 8.74
N GLY A 94 1.37 -13.28 8.12
CA GLY A 94 1.48 -13.97 6.85
C GLY A 94 1.60 -15.49 6.99
N LEU A 95 1.77 -16.18 5.84
CA LEU A 95 1.81 -17.64 5.75
C LEU A 95 2.94 -18.29 6.56
N ASP A 96 4.05 -17.60 6.76
CA ASP A 96 5.23 -18.10 7.49
C ASP A 96 5.27 -17.64 8.96
N GLY A 97 4.19 -17.03 9.46
CA GLY A 97 4.12 -16.46 10.79
C GLY A 97 4.76 -15.08 10.94
N THR A 98 5.29 -14.51 9.86
CA THR A 98 5.81 -13.13 9.87
C THR A 98 4.69 -12.13 10.14
N ARG A 99 4.94 -11.20 11.07
CA ARG A 99 3.99 -10.15 11.45
C ARG A 99 4.48 -8.78 11.06
N ILE A 100 3.59 -7.96 10.51
CA ILE A 100 3.82 -6.55 10.22
C ILE A 100 2.73 -5.68 10.84
N PHE A 101 3.11 -4.49 11.27
CA PHE A 101 2.15 -3.50 11.75
C PHE A 101 1.29 -3.01 10.58
N THR A 102 -0.04 -3.03 10.76
CA THR A 102 -1.01 -2.67 9.71
C THR A 102 -2.01 -1.66 10.25
N TYR A 103 -2.28 -0.65 9.41
CA TYR A 103 -3.26 0.38 9.70
C TYR A 103 -4.22 0.55 8.52
N PHE A 104 -5.52 0.60 8.81
CA PHE A 104 -6.56 0.91 7.86
C PHE A 104 -7.14 2.28 8.13
N PHE A 105 -7.21 3.11 7.11
CA PHE A 105 -7.97 4.36 7.15
C PHE A 105 -9.06 4.35 6.08
N THR A 106 -10.01 5.25 6.15
CA THR A 106 -11.26 5.09 5.40
C THR A 106 -11.45 6.13 4.32
N GLU A 107 -10.64 7.18 4.28
CA GLU A 107 -10.89 8.32 3.41
C GLU A 107 -9.63 8.91 2.80
N ILE A 108 -9.66 9.09 1.48
CA ILE A 108 -8.60 9.74 0.69
C ILE A 108 -9.10 11.00 -0.05
N ASN A 109 -10.40 11.31 0.03
CA ASN A 109 -11.06 12.40 -0.69
C ASN A 109 -11.84 13.35 0.26
N ALA A 110 -11.46 13.42 1.52
CA ALA A 110 -12.21 14.19 2.51
C ALA A 110 -12.21 15.70 2.19
N ASP A 111 -13.33 16.35 2.45
CA ASP A 111 -13.48 17.82 2.39
C ASP A 111 -13.06 18.51 3.70
N LEU A 112 -12.59 17.87 4.70
CA LEU A 112 -12.22 18.47 6.01
C LEU A 112 -13.26 19.44 6.61
N ALA A 113 -14.56 19.25 6.32
CA ALA A 113 -15.60 19.94 7.06
C ALA A 113 -15.64 19.39 8.52
N PRO A 114 -15.97 20.20 9.54
CA PRO A 114 -15.93 19.75 10.93
C PRO A 114 -16.77 18.50 11.21
N ASP A 115 -17.95 18.40 10.61
CA ASP A 115 -18.82 17.23 10.72
C ASP A 115 -18.21 15.99 10.09
N VAL A 116 -17.52 16.12 8.95
CA VAL A 116 -16.79 15.04 8.29
C VAL A 116 -15.66 14.54 9.19
N VAL A 117 -14.85 15.44 9.75
CA VAL A 117 -13.74 15.08 10.63
C VAL A 117 -14.26 14.40 11.91
N TYR A 118 -15.33 14.93 12.51
CA TYR A 118 -15.96 14.33 13.69
C TYR A 118 -16.48 12.93 13.38
N LYS A 119 -17.19 12.76 12.27
CA LYS A 119 -17.72 11.48 11.82
C LYS A 119 -16.59 10.46 11.63
N ARG A 120 -15.53 10.82 10.90
CA ARG A 120 -14.38 9.94 10.68
C ARG A 120 -13.73 9.50 11.97
N TRP A 121 -13.45 10.43 12.87
CA TRP A 121 -12.89 10.09 14.18
C TRP A 121 -13.84 9.23 15.03
N LYS A 122 -15.15 9.53 15.02
CA LYS A 122 -16.13 8.85 15.86
C LYS A 122 -16.49 7.45 15.36
N GLU A 123 -16.72 7.31 14.06
CA GLU A 123 -17.29 6.11 13.45
C GLU A 123 -16.23 5.18 12.86
N ASP A 124 -15.20 5.73 12.23
CA ASP A 124 -14.23 4.95 11.51
C ASP A 124 -13.08 4.43 12.39
N SER A 125 -12.79 5.10 13.49
CA SER A 125 -11.80 4.60 14.46
C SER A 125 -12.43 3.53 15.34
N ILE A 126 -12.21 2.27 14.96
CA ILE A 126 -12.82 1.10 15.63
C ILE A 126 -12.15 0.82 16.98
N GLN A 127 -10.83 0.99 17.05
CA GLN A 127 -10.00 0.51 18.15
C GLN A 127 -9.41 1.66 19.00
N LYS A 128 -10.23 2.61 19.42
CA LYS A 128 -9.81 3.77 20.23
C LYS A 128 -9.03 3.44 21.50
N LEU A 129 -9.16 2.21 22.02
CA LEU A 129 -8.38 1.74 23.16
C LEU A 129 -6.90 1.49 22.82
N TYR A 130 -6.58 1.26 21.55
CA TYR A 130 -5.21 1.02 21.08
C TYR A 130 -4.55 2.29 20.58
N SER A 131 -5.33 3.16 19.94
CA SER A 131 -4.91 4.51 19.58
C SER A 131 -6.14 5.41 19.45
N GLY A 132 -6.09 6.60 20.05
CA GLY A 132 -7.17 7.60 19.96
C GLY A 132 -7.12 8.43 18.68
N ASP A 133 -6.04 8.34 17.92
CA ASP A 133 -5.80 9.14 16.73
C ASP A 133 -6.28 8.42 15.47
N THR A 134 -6.74 9.18 14.48
CA THR A 134 -7.11 8.63 13.16
C THR A 134 -6.52 9.48 12.05
N MET A 135 -6.18 8.86 10.94
CA MET A 135 -5.68 9.54 9.76
C MET A 135 -6.83 9.83 8.80
N ILE A 136 -6.83 11.03 8.24
CA ILE A 136 -7.74 11.46 7.18
C ILE A 136 -6.91 11.99 6.02
N GLY A 137 -6.96 11.32 4.88
CA GLY A 137 -6.47 11.87 3.62
C GLY A 137 -7.49 12.85 3.06
N TYR A 138 -7.08 14.05 2.70
CA TYR A 138 -7.99 15.07 2.17
C TYR A 138 -7.49 15.65 0.84
N GLY A 139 -8.45 16.15 0.08
CA GLY A 139 -8.23 16.61 -1.28
C GLY A 139 -8.93 15.71 -2.29
N PHE A 140 -8.77 16.01 -3.57
CA PHE A 140 -9.27 15.19 -4.67
C PHE A 140 -8.22 14.11 -5.01
N GLY A 141 -8.07 13.11 -4.14
CA GLY A 141 -7.07 12.05 -4.25
C GLY A 141 -7.34 11.07 -5.39
N ASP A 142 -8.60 10.73 -5.59
CA ASP A 142 -9.06 9.91 -6.72
C ASP A 142 -9.24 10.80 -7.95
N GLY A 143 -8.34 10.69 -8.91
CA GLY A 143 -8.28 11.56 -10.07
C GLY A 143 -7.18 12.64 -10.02
N GLY A 144 -6.39 12.69 -8.95
CA GLY A 144 -5.14 13.45 -8.90
C GLY A 144 -5.29 14.96 -8.77
N GLY A 145 -6.37 15.47 -8.16
CA GLY A 145 -6.62 16.91 -8.00
C GLY A 145 -5.95 17.55 -6.79
N GLY A 146 -5.71 16.80 -5.74
CA GLY A 146 -5.16 17.32 -4.48
C GLY A 146 -6.11 18.25 -3.70
N PRO A 147 -5.66 18.88 -2.60
CA PRO A 147 -6.46 19.77 -1.79
C PRO A 147 -6.70 21.12 -2.45
N THR A 148 -7.87 21.70 -2.20
CA THR A 148 -8.19 23.08 -2.57
C THR A 148 -7.74 24.06 -1.49
N ASP A 149 -7.70 25.36 -1.84
CA ASP A 149 -7.45 26.45 -0.89
C ASP A 149 -8.48 26.47 0.26
N VAL A 150 -9.74 26.16 -0.05
CA VAL A 150 -10.81 26.07 0.96
C VAL A 150 -10.54 24.91 1.94
N MET A 151 -10.10 23.74 1.46
CA MET A 151 -9.75 22.60 2.30
C MET A 151 -8.55 22.93 3.19
N LEU A 152 -7.54 23.59 2.66
CA LEU A 152 -6.38 24.04 3.43
C LEU A 152 -6.78 25.07 4.51
N GLU A 153 -7.69 26.00 4.18
CA GLU A 153 -8.19 26.97 5.17
C GLU A 153 -9.02 26.27 6.26
N LYS A 154 -9.87 25.31 5.92
CA LYS A 154 -10.60 24.51 6.91
C LYS A 154 -9.63 23.79 7.86
N GLN A 155 -8.60 23.12 7.32
CA GLN A 155 -7.57 22.44 8.10
C GLN A 155 -6.88 23.43 9.07
N ARG A 156 -6.45 24.59 8.57
CA ARG A 156 -5.79 25.62 9.38
C ARG A 156 -6.66 26.10 10.54
N ARG A 157 -7.95 26.33 10.30
CA ARG A 157 -8.90 26.72 11.37
C ARG A 157 -9.12 25.61 12.38
N MET A 158 -9.29 24.38 11.93
CA MET A 158 -9.51 23.23 12.81
C MET A 158 -8.29 22.88 13.66
N ALA A 159 -7.09 23.21 13.21
CA ALA A 159 -5.86 23.02 13.99
C ALA A 159 -5.83 23.86 15.29
N HIS A 160 -6.60 24.95 15.37
CA HIS A 160 -6.77 25.73 16.61
C HIS A 160 -7.67 25.03 17.64
N GLY A 161 -8.36 23.97 17.23
CA GLY A 161 -9.30 23.24 18.08
C GLY A 161 -10.71 23.84 18.07
N ILE A 162 -11.71 22.96 18.07
CA ILE A 162 -13.13 23.29 18.21
C ILE A 162 -13.62 22.56 19.45
N PRO A 163 -14.27 23.23 20.43
CA PRO A 163 -14.77 22.57 21.64
C PRO A 163 -15.65 21.36 21.30
N GLY A 164 -15.34 20.19 21.91
CA GLY A 164 -16.07 18.96 21.68
C GLY A 164 -15.66 18.19 20.40
N MET A 165 -14.66 18.67 19.68
CA MET A 165 -14.12 18.05 18.46
C MET A 165 -12.68 17.56 18.66
N PRO A 166 -12.23 16.55 17.93
CA PRO A 166 -10.81 16.22 17.89
C PRO A 166 -10.01 17.38 17.27
N GLN A 167 -8.82 17.60 17.80
CA GLN A 167 -7.88 18.56 17.20
C GLN A 167 -7.22 17.93 15.96
N THR A 168 -7.13 18.69 14.89
CA THR A 168 -6.45 18.24 13.68
C THR A 168 -5.02 18.76 13.60
N VAL A 169 -4.10 17.91 13.18
CA VAL A 169 -2.72 18.28 12.86
C VAL A 169 -2.36 17.75 11.48
N THR A 170 -1.59 18.53 10.72
CA THR A 170 -1.01 18.05 9.47
C THR A 170 0.23 17.22 9.81
N SER A 171 0.31 16.02 9.26
CA SER A 171 1.44 15.10 9.47
C SER A 171 1.81 14.41 8.16
N SER A 172 3.02 13.88 8.09
CA SER A 172 3.35 12.85 7.12
C SER A 172 2.69 11.52 7.50
N ALA A 173 2.46 10.65 6.52
CA ALA A 173 1.91 9.32 6.80
C ALA A 173 2.88 8.47 7.62
N GLY A 174 4.19 8.58 7.36
CA GLY A 174 5.22 7.87 8.11
C GLY A 174 5.29 8.28 9.57
N ASP A 175 5.23 9.58 9.87
CA ASP A 175 5.22 10.07 11.25
C ASP A 175 3.96 9.60 11.99
N PHE A 176 2.81 9.70 11.32
CA PHE A 176 1.56 9.16 11.87
C PHE A 176 1.66 7.67 12.17
N LEU A 177 2.16 6.85 11.23
CA LEU A 177 2.32 5.42 11.44
C LEU A 177 3.30 5.07 12.57
N ASN A 178 4.34 5.87 12.78
CA ASN A 178 5.26 5.70 13.90
C ASN A 178 4.55 5.95 15.23
N ILE A 179 3.80 7.05 15.36
CA ILE A 179 3.01 7.38 16.55
C ILE A 179 1.97 6.29 16.83
N GLN A 180 1.28 5.84 15.78
CA GLN A 180 0.28 4.77 15.89
C GLN A 180 0.89 3.46 16.37
N GLU A 181 2.01 3.05 15.82
CA GLU A 181 2.70 1.82 16.20
C GLU A 181 3.18 1.85 17.66
N GLU A 182 3.71 2.99 18.12
CA GLU A 182 4.13 3.18 19.51
C GLU A 182 2.94 3.10 20.47
N SER A 183 1.86 3.82 20.18
CA SER A 183 0.62 3.79 20.96
C SER A 183 0.02 2.38 21.01
N PHE A 184 -0.03 1.70 19.86
CA PHE A 184 -0.50 0.33 19.74
C PHE A 184 0.33 -0.64 20.59
N LYS A 185 1.66 -0.59 20.51
CA LYS A 185 2.56 -1.45 21.30
C LYS A 185 2.39 -1.22 22.80
N LYS A 186 2.22 0.03 23.23
CA LYS A 186 1.96 0.38 24.62
C LYS A 186 0.63 -0.22 25.10
N SER A 187 -0.44 0.02 24.36
CA SER A 187 -1.78 -0.47 24.70
C SER A 187 -1.88 -1.98 24.66
N CYS A 188 -1.18 -2.66 23.73
CA CYS A 188 -1.10 -4.12 23.72
C CYS A 188 -0.49 -4.68 25.02
N LYS A 189 0.52 -4.01 25.59
CA LYS A 189 1.12 -4.41 26.87
C LYS A 189 0.17 -4.17 28.03
N GLU A 190 -0.45 -2.99 28.08
CA GLU A 190 -1.37 -2.60 29.17
C GLU A 190 -2.63 -3.47 29.19
N LEU A 191 -3.18 -3.79 28.02
CA LEU A 191 -4.38 -4.62 27.88
C LEU A 191 -4.08 -6.14 27.87
N ASN A 192 -2.80 -6.52 27.86
CA ASN A 192 -2.35 -7.91 27.67
C ASN A 192 -3.04 -8.59 26.48
N ARG A 193 -3.24 -7.85 25.38
CA ARG A 193 -3.93 -8.33 24.19
C ARG A 193 -3.38 -7.62 22.95
N THR A 194 -3.07 -8.41 21.93
CA THR A 194 -2.65 -7.89 20.62
C THR A 194 -3.68 -8.24 19.55
N PRO A 195 -4.33 -7.26 18.91
CA PRO A 195 -5.12 -7.50 17.72
C PRO A 195 -4.27 -8.16 16.65
N LEU A 196 -4.71 -9.32 16.17
CA LEU A 196 -3.99 -10.14 15.20
C LEU A 196 -4.96 -10.59 14.11
N TRP A 197 -4.57 -10.36 12.85
CA TRP A 197 -5.24 -10.93 11.69
C TRP A 197 -4.30 -11.91 10.99
N VAL A 198 -4.78 -13.12 10.74
CA VAL A 198 -4.02 -14.19 10.07
C VAL A 198 -4.69 -14.52 8.75
N GLY A 199 -3.94 -14.47 7.66
CA GLY A 199 -4.46 -14.79 6.34
C GLY A 199 -4.58 -13.59 5.41
N ASP A 200 -5.38 -13.74 4.34
CA ASP A 200 -5.58 -12.71 3.34
C ASP A 200 -6.38 -11.51 3.88
N LEU A 201 -6.11 -10.33 3.33
CA LEU A 201 -6.98 -9.17 3.45
C LEU A 201 -7.88 -9.13 2.21
N TYR A 202 -9.08 -9.69 2.34
CA TYR A 202 -9.99 -9.91 1.23
C TYR A 202 -10.92 -8.71 1.01
N LEU A 203 -11.06 -8.29 -0.24
CA LEU A 203 -12.05 -7.29 -0.67
C LEU A 203 -13.27 -7.98 -1.29
N GLU A 204 -14.45 -7.71 -0.78
CA GLU A 204 -15.72 -8.28 -1.27
C GLU A 204 -16.13 -7.75 -2.64
N PHE A 205 -15.81 -6.49 -2.90
CA PHE A 205 -16.08 -5.84 -4.17
C PHE A 205 -15.04 -6.19 -5.23
N HIS A 206 -15.32 -5.85 -6.48
CA HIS A 206 -14.40 -5.99 -7.62
C HIS A 206 -14.02 -7.44 -7.96
N ARG A 207 -14.81 -8.43 -7.58
CA ARG A 207 -14.53 -9.87 -7.86
C ARG A 207 -14.37 -10.17 -9.35
N GLY A 208 -15.08 -9.44 -10.21
CA GLY A 208 -14.94 -9.55 -11.66
C GLY A 208 -13.52 -9.30 -12.15
N THR A 209 -12.70 -8.57 -11.41
CA THR A 209 -11.30 -8.27 -11.72
C THR A 209 -10.41 -9.50 -11.80
N TYR A 210 -10.75 -10.58 -11.14
CA TYR A 210 -10.02 -11.85 -11.23
C TYR A 210 -10.13 -12.53 -12.60
N THR A 211 -11.17 -12.24 -13.36
CA THR A 211 -11.45 -12.91 -14.64
C THR A 211 -11.60 -11.97 -15.84
N SER A 212 -11.89 -10.69 -15.62
CA SER A 212 -12.05 -9.71 -16.69
C SER A 212 -10.78 -9.58 -17.52
N VAL A 213 -10.92 -9.48 -18.84
CA VAL A 213 -9.78 -9.40 -19.79
C VAL A 213 -8.73 -10.49 -19.51
N ALA A 214 -9.17 -11.76 -19.46
CA ALA A 214 -8.35 -12.92 -19.11
C ALA A 214 -7.03 -13.02 -19.91
N LYS A 215 -6.97 -12.42 -21.11
CA LYS A 215 -5.77 -12.38 -21.96
C LYS A 215 -4.61 -11.68 -21.25
N VAL A 216 -4.86 -10.54 -20.57
CA VAL A 216 -3.81 -9.79 -19.83
C VAL A 216 -3.25 -10.64 -18.70
N LYS A 217 -4.12 -11.27 -17.91
CA LYS A 217 -3.72 -12.17 -16.81
C LYS A 217 -2.88 -13.35 -17.30
N LYS A 218 -3.30 -13.97 -18.42
CA LYS A 218 -2.56 -15.06 -19.05
C LYS A 218 -1.17 -14.61 -19.50
N HIS A 219 -1.08 -13.43 -20.14
CA HIS A 219 0.21 -12.91 -20.60
C HIS A 219 1.10 -12.48 -19.43
N ASN A 220 0.55 -11.86 -18.41
CA ASN A 220 1.29 -11.55 -17.18
C ASN A 220 1.96 -12.82 -16.61
N ARG A 221 1.17 -13.87 -16.34
CA ARG A 221 1.71 -15.13 -15.78
C ARG A 221 2.76 -15.78 -16.69
N LYS A 222 2.53 -15.80 -18.00
CA LYS A 222 3.50 -16.33 -18.96
C LYS A 222 4.79 -15.52 -18.96
N SER A 223 4.71 -14.19 -18.91
CA SER A 223 5.87 -13.31 -18.88
C SER A 223 6.69 -13.51 -17.61
N GLU A 224 6.05 -13.57 -16.44
CA GLU A 224 6.73 -13.84 -15.18
C GLU A 224 7.60 -15.11 -15.24
N PHE A 225 7.02 -16.22 -15.69
CA PHE A 225 7.76 -17.48 -15.81
C PHE A 225 8.81 -17.46 -16.92
N LEU A 226 8.52 -16.84 -18.06
CA LEU A 226 9.46 -16.77 -19.17
C LEU A 226 10.71 -15.98 -18.78
N PHE A 227 10.53 -14.85 -18.08
CA PHE A 227 11.66 -14.02 -17.68
C PHE A 227 12.53 -14.68 -16.61
N GLN A 228 11.94 -15.37 -15.63
CA GLN A 228 12.71 -16.15 -14.66
C GLN A 228 13.56 -17.24 -15.37
N LYS A 229 12.99 -17.92 -16.36
CA LYS A 229 13.72 -18.92 -17.17
C LYS A 229 14.82 -18.27 -18.01
N ALA A 230 14.54 -17.13 -18.64
CA ALA A 230 15.48 -16.41 -19.47
C ALA A 230 16.68 -15.89 -18.65
N GLU A 231 16.45 -15.36 -17.46
CA GLU A 231 17.50 -14.95 -16.53
C GLU A 231 18.38 -16.14 -16.13
N SER A 232 17.74 -17.25 -15.73
CA SER A 232 18.46 -18.48 -15.37
C SER A 232 19.32 -19.01 -16.54
N ALA A 233 18.75 -19.05 -17.74
CA ALA A 233 19.48 -19.47 -18.94
C ALA A 233 20.63 -18.51 -19.29
N SER A 234 20.44 -17.20 -19.08
CA SER A 234 21.48 -16.19 -19.30
C SER A 234 22.63 -16.32 -18.32
N VAL A 235 22.35 -16.64 -17.05
CA VAL A 235 23.39 -16.95 -16.06
C VAL A 235 24.18 -18.19 -16.45
N ILE A 236 23.49 -19.26 -16.86
CA ILE A 236 24.13 -20.48 -17.33
C ILE A 236 25.00 -20.19 -18.56
N GLY A 237 24.49 -19.43 -19.53
CA GLY A 237 25.24 -19.03 -20.72
C GLY A 237 26.48 -18.17 -20.40
N ASN A 238 26.39 -17.33 -19.38
CA ASN A 238 27.53 -16.56 -18.89
C ASN A 238 28.61 -17.48 -18.29
N ILE A 239 28.22 -18.39 -17.41
CA ILE A 239 29.15 -19.30 -16.73
C ILE A 239 29.80 -20.29 -17.69
N LEU A 240 29.03 -20.91 -18.57
CA LEU A 240 29.54 -22.00 -19.45
C LEU A 240 30.12 -21.51 -20.76
N CYS A 241 29.65 -20.39 -21.30
CA CYS A 241 30.00 -19.91 -22.62
C CYS A 241 30.62 -18.51 -22.65
N GLY A 242 30.84 -17.88 -21.50
CA GLY A 242 31.39 -16.52 -21.38
C GLY A 242 30.52 -15.43 -21.99
N LYS A 243 29.21 -15.68 -22.19
CA LYS A 243 28.28 -14.67 -22.74
C LYS A 243 27.96 -13.59 -21.73
N THR A 244 27.90 -12.36 -22.16
CA THR A 244 27.51 -11.23 -21.28
C THR A 244 26.06 -11.39 -20.83
N TYR A 245 25.82 -11.23 -19.51
CA TYR A 245 24.46 -11.20 -18.97
C TYR A 245 23.76 -9.89 -19.35
N PRO A 246 22.59 -9.94 -20.04
CA PRO A 246 21.92 -8.76 -20.58
C PRO A 246 21.08 -8.05 -19.49
N LYS A 247 21.77 -7.48 -18.49
CA LYS A 247 21.13 -6.86 -17.31
C LYS A 247 20.19 -5.72 -17.67
N ALA A 248 20.58 -4.84 -18.57
CA ALA A 248 19.79 -3.65 -18.92
C ALA A 248 18.47 -4.03 -19.61
N GLU A 249 18.52 -5.03 -20.47
CA GLU A 249 17.35 -5.57 -21.18
C GLU A 249 16.38 -6.23 -20.18
N PHE A 250 16.89 -7.00 -19.22
CA PHE A 250 16.06 -7.58 -18.17
C PHE A 250 15.45 -6.52 -17.28
N ASP A 251 16.22 -5.53 -16.82
CA ASP A 251 15.71 -4.44 -15.98
C ASP A 251 14.59 -3.66 -16.71
N LYS A 252 14.79 -3.35 -18.00
CA LYS A 252 13.75 -2.69 -18.81
C LYS A 252 12.50 -3.54 -18.96
N SER A 253 12.67 -4.79 -19.27
CA SER A 253 11.55 -5.70 -19.53
C SER A 253 10.77 -6.04 -18.27
N TRP A 254 11.45 -6.24 -17.15
CA TRP A 254 10.78 -6.39 -15.86
C TRP A 254 9.93 -5.16 -15.50
N LYS A 255 10.45 -3.95 -15.69
CA LYS A 255 9.67 -2.72 -15.45
C LYS A 255 8.40 -2.65 -16.29
N LEU A 256 8.42 -3.17 -17.53
CA LEU A 256 7.22 -3.27 -18.37
C LEU A 256 6.22 -4.30 -17.84
N ILE A 257 6.70 -5.46 -17.37
CA ILE A 257 5.83 -6.46 -16.72
C ILE A 257 5.19 -5.86 -15.48
N LEU A 258 6.00 -5.25 -14.61
CA LEU A 258 5.55 -4.63 -13.38
C LEU A 258 4.53 -3.50 -13.63
N LEU A 259 4.73 -2.68 -14.68
CA LEU A 259 3.79 -1.63 -15.07
C LEU A 259 2.41 -2.21 -15.40
N ASN A 260 2.36 -3.33 -16.11
CA ASN A 260 1.10 -4.00 -16.47
C ASN A 260 0.40 -4.67 -15.27
N GLN A 261 1.05 -4.74 -14.11
CA GLN A 261 0.47 -5.25 -12.86
C GLN A 261 -0.23 -4.17 -12.04
N PHE A 262 -0.25 -2.92 -12.52
CA PHE A 262 -1.02 -1.84 -11.87
C PHE A 262 -2.47 -2.27 -11.63
N HIS A 263 -3.02 -1.90 -10.47
CA HIS A 263 -4.33 -2.39 -10.01
C HIS A 263 -5.51 -2.00 -10.89
N ASP A 264 -5.33 -1.10 -11.87
CA ASP A 264 -6.31 -0.77 -12.90
C ASP A 264 -5.93 -1.29 -14.31
N ILE A 265 -4.82 -2.00 -14.46
CA ILE A 265 -4.45 -2.64 -15.72
C ILE A 265 -4.73 -4.14 -15.66
N ILE A 266 -4.01 -4.90 -14.84
CA ILE A 266 -4.17 -6.36 -14.79
C ILE A 266 -5.58 -6.82 -14.40
N PRO A 267 -6.34 -6.12 -13.55
CA PRO A 267 -7.74 -6.43 -13.27
C PRO A 267 -8.68 -6.36 -14.47
N GLY A 268 -8.32 -5.66 -15.53
CA GLY A 268 -9.15 -5.53 -16.73
C GLY A 268 -10.11 -4.34 -16.67
N SER A 269 -9.81 -3.33 -15.86
CA SER A 269 -10.63 -2.13 -15.62
C SER A 269 -10.16 -0.88 -16.38
N SER A 270 -9.07 -0.97 -17.15
CA SER A 270 -8.55 0.13 -17.97
C SER A 270 -9.34 0.34 -19.26
N ILE A 271 -9.04 1.45 -19.93
CA ILE A 271 -9.59 1.78 -21.24
C ILE A 271 -8.97 0.89 -22.34
N LYS A 272 -9.63 0.82 -23.49
CA LYS A 272 -9.22 -0.05 -24.61
C LYS A 272 -7.80 0.20 -25.08
N GLU A 273 -7.37 1.45 -25.06
CA GLU A 273 -6.05 1.90 -25.52
C GLU A 273 -4.89 1.35 -24.67
N VAL A 274 -5.17 0.92 -23.44
CA VAL A 274 -4.19 0.30 -22.54
C VAL A 274 -3.94 -1.17 -22.89
N TYR A 275 -4.93 -1.85 -23.51
CA TYR A 275 -4.89 -3.28 -23.86
C TYR A 275 -4.56 -3.55 -25.31
#